data_3be2eb683c39edca2e6d4d6fe072ca4e
#
_entry.id   3be2eb683c39edca2e6d4d6fe072ca4e
#
_cell.length_a   1.000
_cell.length_b   1.000
_cell.length_c   1.000
_cell.angle_alpha   90.00
_cell.angle_beta   90.00
_cell.angle_gamma   90.00
#
_symmetry.space_group_name_H-M   'P 1'
#
loop_
_entity.id
_entity.type
_entity.pdbx_description
1 polymer ?
#
loop_
_entity_poly.entity_id
_entity_poly.type
_entity_poly.pdbx_seq_one_letter_code
_entity_poly.pdbx_strand_id
1 'polypeptide(L)'
;MANYELGNTYDAKGKKKPRKNQSSEILFIERIWEFLKPGTGKAAIVLPDGVLTNSSSQYVRDFILEKFQLLAVVSLPQHAFAHFGAGVKASIIFVRKRAPKEKPDMDEAIFMAAPELIGYDATGRETASQFDEIVQKYEEFQEDAHPFFV
;
A
#
# COMPACT_ATOMS: atom_id res chain seq x y z
N MET A 1 21.20 -0.26 0.88
CA MET A 1 20.45 0.98 0.59
C MET A 1 20.72 1.55 -0.81
N ALA A 2 21.98 1.76 -1.18
CA ALA A 2 22.33 2.41 -2.45
C ALA A 2 21.81 1.72 -3.73
N ASN A 3 21.54 0.42 -3.65
CA ASN A 3 21.03 -0.38 -4.78
C ASN A 3 19.52 -0.19 -5.02
N TYR A 4 18.79 0.39 -4.06
CA TYR A 4 17.36 0.65 -4.16
C TYR A 4 17.10 2.10 -4.57
N GLU A 5 16.10 2.32 -5.41
CA GLU A 5 15.65 3.66 -5.78
C GLU A 5 15.17 4.44 -4.55
N LEU A 6 14.31 3.80 -3.74
CA LEU A 6 13.82 4.35 -2.46
C LEU A 6 14.91 4.52 -1.39
N GLY A 7 16.07 3.88 -1.55
CA GLY A 7 17.25 4.07 -0.72
C GLY A 7 18.08 5.30 -1.07
N ASN A 8 17.65 6.09 -2.06
CA ASN A 8 18.38 7.24 -2.56
C ASN A 8 17.57 8.54 -2.47
N THR A 9 18.26 9.65 -2.57
CA THR A 9 17.70 10.99 -2.75
C THR A 9 18.47 11.68 -3.86
N TYR A 10 17.96 12.81 -4.34
CA TYR A 10 18.60 13.61 -5.38
C TYR A 10 18.96 14.97 -4.79
N ASP A 11 20.13 15.48 -5.13
CA ASP A 11 20.52 16.84 -4.76
C ASP A 11 19.91 17.90 -5.71
N ALA A 12 20.12 19.17 -5.40
CA ALA A 12 19.60 20.28 -6.21
C ALA A 12 20.06 20.26 -7.70
N LYS A 13 21.09 19.48 -8.04
CA LYS A 13 21.60 19.27 -9.40
C LYS A 13 21.09 17.97 -10.03
N GLY A 14 20.16 17.26 -9.37
CA GLY A 14 19.62 15.99 -9.85
C GLY A 14 20.58 14.81 -9.68
N LYS A 15 21.70 14.96 -8.95
CA LYS A 15 22.64 13.86 -8.71
C LYS A 15 22.13 12.94 -7.61
N LYS A 16 22.07 11.63 -7.92
CA LYS A 16 21.67 10.57 -7.00
C LYS A 16 22.65 10.45 -5.83
N LYS A 17 22.11 10.42 -4.61
CA LYS A 17 22.88 10.19 -3.38
C LYS A 17 22.17 9.18 -2.49
N PRO A 18 22.90 8.24 -1.85
CA PRO A 18 22.31 7.37 -0.83
C PRO A 18 21.74 8.19 0.33
N ARG A 19 20.54 7.81 0.80
CA ARG A 19 20.00 8.33 2.05
C ARG A 19 20.89 7.88 3.21
N LYS A 20 21.06 8.73 4.22
CA LYS A 20 21.82 8.34 5.44
C LYS A 20 21.10 7.23 6.19
N ASN A 21 19.77 7.35 6.30
CA ASN A 21 18.90 6.37 6.92
C ASN A 21 17.65 6.19 6.06
N GLN A 22 17.15 4.98 5.99
CA GLN A 22 15.87 4.64 5.38
C GLN A 22 15.25 3.51 6.18
N SER A 23 13.95 3.60 6.43
CA SER A 23 13.24 2.55 7.15
C SER A 23 13.10 1.30 6.27
N SER A 24 13.13 0.15 6.91
CA SER A 24 13.09 -1.15 6.23
C SER A 24 11.79 -1.37 5.47
N GLU A 25 10.67 -0.94 6.04
CA GLU A 25 9.35 -1.05 5.39
C GLU A 25 9.30 -0.34 4.03
N ILE A 26 9.97 0.81 3.89
CA ILE A 26 10.07 1.53 2.62
C ILE A 26 10.90 0.74 1.60
N LEU A 27 12.04 0.20 2.02
CA LEU A 27 12.90 -0.62 1.13
C LEU A 27 12.21 -1.91 0.73
N PHE A 28 11.36 -2.49 1.59
CA PHE A 28 10.58 -3.68 1.27
C PHE A 28 9.53 -3.44 0.19
N ILE A 29 8.98 -2.23 0.05
CA ILE A 29 8.07 -1.89 -1.06
C ILE A 29 8.76 -2.12 -2.41
N GLU A 30 9.99 -1.62 -2.56
CA GLU A 30 10.77 -1.82 -3.79
C GLU A 30 11.16 -3.30 -3.98
N ARG A 31 11.53 -3.99 -2.88
CA ARG A 31 11.85 -5.42 -2.93
C ARG A 31 10.66 -6.28 -3.36
N ILE A 32 9.46 -5.96 -2.87
CA ILE A 32 8.22 -6.62 -3.31
C ILE A 32 8.01 -6.38 -4.80
N TRP A 33 8.20 -5.14 -5.27
CA TRP A 33 8.09 -4.82 -6.69
C TRP A 33 9.06 -5.65 -7.55
N GLU A 34 10.30 -5.85 -7.11
CA GLU A 34 11.29 -6.68 -7.82
C GLU A 34 10.79 -8.12 -7.99
N PHE A 35 10.22 -8.71 -6.93
CA PHE A 35 9.77 -10.11 -6.92
C PHE A 35 8.48 -10.37 -7.71
N LEU A 36 7.63 -9.37 -7.85
CA LEU A 36 6.35 -9.54 -8.53
C LEU A 36 6.53 -9.69 -10.05
N LYS A 37 5.69 -10.57 -10.63
CA LYS A 37 5.61 -10.73 -12.09
C LYS A 37 5.02 -9.47 -12.71
N PRO A 38 5.67 -8.87 -13.72
CA PRO A 38 5.13 -7.70 -14.42
C PRO A 38 3.73 -7.94 -15.01
N GLY A 39 2.85 -6.98 -14.86
CA GLY A 39 1.50 -6.98 -15.41
C GLY A 39 0.46 -7.77 -14.63
N THR A 40 0.87 -8.80 -13.89
CA THR A 40 -0.08 -9.72 -13.21
C THR A 40 0.20 -9.94 -11.73
N GLY A 41 1.43 -9.74 -11.28
CA GLY A 41 1.81 -9.98 -9.88
C GLY A 41 1.13 -8.99 -8.95
N LYS A 42 0.50 -9.49 -7.90
CA LYS A 42 -0.23 -8.73 -6.88
C LYS A 42 0.41 -8.93 -5.50
N ALA A 43 0.29 -7.93 -4.65
CA ALA A 43 0.70 -8.01 -3.25
C ALA A 43 -0.27 -7.23 -2.36
N ALA A 44 -0.40 -7.68 -1.10
CA ALA A 44 -0.96 -6.91 -0.01
C ALA A 44 0.18 -6.49 0.92
N ILE A 45 0.28 -5.20 1.22
CA ILE A 45 1.38 -4.64 2.00
C ILE A 45 0.80 -3.85 3.16
N VAL A 46 1.16 -4.22 4.39
CA VAL A 46 0.82 -3.45 5.58
C VAL A 46 1.84 -2.34 5.76
N LEU A 47 1.38 -1.10 5.81
CA LEU A 47 2.22 0.07 5.98
C LEU A 47 1.73 0.94 7.14
N PRO A 48 2.63 1.55 7.93
CA PRO A 48 2.27 2.61 8.86
C PRO A 48 1.59 3.76 8.10
N ASP A 49 0.52 4.32 8.66
CA ASP A 49 -0.21 5.44 8.03
C ASP A 49 0.69 6.64 7.72
N GLY A 50 1.75 6.86 8.50
CA GLY A 50 2.74 7.91 8.23
C GLY A 50 3.42 7.80 6.86
N VAL A 51 3.57 6.60 6.30
CA VAL A 51 4.08 6.41 4.93
C VAL A 51 3.08 6.94 3.90
N LEU A 52 1.78 6.77 4.19
CA LEU A 52 0.70 7.14 3.28
C LEU A 52 0.26 8.62 3.42
N THR A 53 0.54 9.27 4.56
CA THR A 53 0.00 10.59 4.89
C THR A 53 1.06 11.68 5.05
N ASN A 54 2.26 11.37 5.56
CA ASN A 54 3.28 12.40 5.82
C ASN A 54 3.85 12.98 4.52
N SER A 55 4.02 14.29 4.48
CA SER A 55 4.62 14.99 3.33
C SER A 55 6.04 14.53 3.02
N SER A 56 6.82 14.19 4.06
CA SER A 56 8.18 13.66 3.91
C SER A 56 8.24 12.31 3.20
N SER A 57 7.12 11.58 3.11
CA SER A 57 7.00 10.28 2.43
C SER A 57 6.39 10.37 1.03
N GLN A 58 6.23 11.59 0.48
CA GLN A 58 5.64 11.76 -0.86
C GLN A 58 6.36 10.94 -1.93
N TYR A 59 7.68 10.93 -1.92
CA TYR A 59 8.48 10.15 -2.87
C TYR A 59 8.19 8.64 -2.85
N VAL A 60 7.75 8.11 -1.71
CA VAL A 60 7.34 6.69 -1.59
C VAL A 60 6.01 6.46 -2.28
N ARG A 61 5.05 7.38 -2.07
CA ARG A 61 3.75 7.32 -2.75
C ARG A 61 3.88 7.49 -4.25
N ASP A 62 4.75 8.39 -4.71
CA ASP A 62 5.06 8.59 -6.12
C ASP A 62 5.63 7.30 -6.73
N PHE A 63 6.57 6.63 -6.04
CA PHE A 63 7.09 5.33 -6.45
C PHE A 63 5.97 4.27 -6.53
N ILE A 64 5.11 4.19 -5.50
CA ILE A 64 4.00 3.22 -5.49
C ILE A 64 3.09 3.44 -6.70
N LEU A 65 2.65 4.66 -6.95
CA LEU A 65 1.73 4.98 -8.06
C LEU A 65 2.37 4.81 -9.43
N GLU A 66 3.67 5.04 -9.55
CA GLU A 66 4.41 4.83 -10.81
C GLU A 66 4.61 3.35 -11.13
N LYS A 67 5.04 2.56 -10.14
CA LYS A 67 5.46 1.17 -10.33
C LYS A 67 4.31 0.16 -10.21
N PHE A 68 3.25 0.54 -9.48
CA PHE A 68 2.10 -0.30 -9.24
C PHE A 68 0.80 0.39 -9.66
N GLN A 69 -0.19 -0.40 -10.00
CA GLN A 69 -1.59 -0.02 -9.92
C GLN A 69 -2.06 -0.25 -8.48
N LEU A 70 -2.59 0.78 -7.84
CA LEU A 70 -3.22 0.67 -6.53
C LEU A 70 -4.65 0.16 -6.69
N LEU A 71 -4.93 -1.03 -6.18
CA LEU A 71 -6.23 -1.69 -6.34
C LEU A 71 -7.18 -1.35 -5.20
N ALA A 72 -6.67 -1.38 -3.97
CA ALA A 72 -7.46 -1.11 -2.78
C ALA A 72 -6.60 -0.57 -1.63
N VAL A 73 -7.24 0.16 -0.71
CA VAL A 73 -6.68 0.57 0.57
C VAL A 73 -7.66 0.21 1.68
N VAL A 74 -7.21 -0.53 2.67
CA VAL A 74 -7.98 -0.87 3.87
C VAL A 74 -7.32 -0.21 5.07
N SER A 75 -7.95 0.84 5.62
CA SER A 75 -7.46 1.55 6.81
C SER A 75 -7.85 0.77 8.07
N LEU A 76 -6.89 0.14 8.72
CA LEU A 76 -7.15 -0.63 9.94
C LEU A 76 -7.44 0.31 11.14
N PRO A 77 -8.23 -0.13 12.13
CA PRO A 77 -8.46 0.67 13.33
C PRO A 77 -7.15 0.88 14.13
N GLN A 78 -7.10 1.94 14.94
CA GLN A 78 -5.91 2.30 15.74
C GLN A 78 -5.38 1.15 16.60
N HIS A 79 -6.29 0.29 17.09
CA HIS A 79 -5.94 -0.81 17.98
C HIS A 79 -5.48 -2.10 17.28
N ALA A 80 -5.46 -2.14 15.95
CA ALA A 80 -5.23 -3.38 15.19
C ALA A 80 -3.98 -4.17 15.64
N PHE A 81 -2.93 -3.49 16.06
CA PHE A 81 -1.70 -4.13 16.54
C PHE A 81 -1.38 -3.84 18.00
N ALA A 82 -2.34 -3.27 18.76
CA ALA A 82 -2.10 -2.83 20.13
C ALA A 82 -1.74 -3.98 21.07
N HIS A 83 -2.45 -5.11 20.99
CA HIS A 83 -2.17 -6.27 21.85
C HIS A 83 -0.86 -7.01 21.48
N PHE A 84 -0.29 -6.72 20.31
CA PHE A 84 1.06 -7.16 19.91
C PHE A 84 2.16 -6.15 20.32
N GLY A 85 1.81 -5.10 21.04
CA GLY A 85 2.74 -4.07 21.51
C GLY A 85 3.04 -2.95 20.48
N ALA A 86 2.34 -2.90 19.37
CA ALA A 86 2.49 -1.85 18.35
C ALA A 86 1.31 -0.87 18.38
N GLY A 87 1.55 0.36 18.84
CA GLY A 87 0.55 1.42 18.92
C GLY A 87 0.42 2.27 17.64
N VAL A 88 1.05 1.87 16.54
CA VAL A 88 1.04 2.63 15.30
C VAL A 88 -0.16 2.23 14.45
N LYS A 89 -0.95 3.23 14.02
CA LYS A 89 -2.02 3.01 13.05
C LYS A 89 -1.42 2.59 11.71
N ALA A 90 -2.01 1.57 11.09
CA ALA A 90 -1.56 1.02 9.83
C ALA A 90 -2.72 0.84 8.85
N SER A 91 -2.38 0.81 7.58
CA SER A 91 -3.29 0.46 6.49
C SER A 91 -2.71 -0.67 5.65
N ILE A 92 -3.58 -1.42 5.00
CA ILE A 92 -3.21 -2.43 4.01
C ILE A 92 -3.42 -1.82 2.63
N ILE A 93 -2.39 -1.80 1.80
CA ILE A 93 -2.52 -1.47 0.39
C ILE A 93 -2.48 -2.75 -0.45
N PHE A 94 -3.37 -2.85 -1.42
CA PHE A 94 -3.40 -3.93 -2.39
C PHE A 94 -2.93 -3.37 -3.72
N VAL A 95 -1.90 -3.97 -4.28
CA VAL A 95 -1.22 -3.46 -5.46
C VAL A 95 -1.00 -4.55 -6.51
N ARG A 96 -0.98 -4.15 -7.78
CA ARG A 96 -0.56 -4.96 -8.92
C ARG A 96 0.67 -4.31 -9.55
N LYS A 97 1.71 -5.10 -9.81
CA LYS A 97 2.88 -4.58 -10.57
C LYS A 97 2.45 -4.22 -11.99
N ARG A 98 2.73 -2.99 -12.42
CA ARG A 98 2.48 -2.55 -13.80
C ARG A 98 3.31 -3.37 -14.80
N ALA A 99 2.75 -3.56 -15.99
CA ALA A 99 3.48 -4.13 -17.11
C ALA A 99 4.57 -3.16 -17.60
N PRO A 100 5.62 -3.65 -18.31
CA PRO A 100 6.58 -2.77 -18.95
C PRO A 100 5.86 -1.79 -19.89
N LYS A 101 6.16 -0.49 -19.76
CA LYS A 101 5.54 0.62 -20.51
C LYS A 101 4.08 0.96 -20.15
N GLU A 102 3.45 0.23 -19.24
CA GLU A 102 2.15 0.63 -18.67
C GLU A 102 2.34 1.92 -17.86
N LYS A 103 1.58 2.95 -18.19
CA LYS A 103 1.61 4.24 -17.49
C LYS A 103 0.52 4.29 -16.44
N PRO A 104 0.72 5.06 -15.34
CA PRO A 104 -0.35 5.40 -14.43
C PRO A 104 -1.49 6.11 -15.18
N ASP A 105 -2.73 5.72 -14.87
CA ASP A 105 -3.93 6.42 -15.31
C ASP A 105 -4.53 7.17 -14.12
N MET A 106 -4.88 8.43 -14.32
CA MET A 106 -5.49 9.27 -13.28
C MET A 106 -6.93 8.86 -12.96
N ASP A 107 -7.57 8.12 -13.87
CA ASP A 107 -8.94 7.62 -13.73
C ASP A 107 -9.02 6.19 -13.16
N GLU A 108 -7.89 5.62 -12.74
CA GLU A 108 -7.89 4.31 -12.07
C GLU A 108 -8.73 4.37 -10.78
N ALA A 109 -9.82 3.60 -10.76
CA ALA A 109 -10.65 3.47 -9.57
C ALA A 109 -9.91 2.70 -8.46
N ILE A 110 -10.00 3.18 -7.22
CA ILE A 110 -9.37 2.58 -6.05
C ILE A 110 -10.47 2.25 -5.04
N PHE A 111 -10.55 0.99 -4.64
CA PHE A 111 -11.45 0.58 -3.56
C PHE A 111 -10.93 1.07 -2.21
N MET A 112 -11.78 1.67 -1.38
CA MET A 112 -11.42 2.19 -0.07
C MET A 112 -12.32 1.60 0.99
N ALA A 113 -11.74 1.05 2.08
CA ALA A 113 -12.47 0.54 3.24
C ALA A 113 -11.80 0.93 4.56
N ALA A 114 -12.60 1.09 5.60
CA ALA A 114 -12.14 1.40 6.95
C ALA A 114 -12.96 0.62 7.99
N PRO A 115 -12.68 -0.69 8.20
CA PRO A 115 -13.36 -1.47 9.21
C PRO A 115 -13.08 -0.96 10.62
N GLU A 116 -14.10 -0.95 11.47
CA GLU A 116 -13.97 -0.72 12.91
C GLU A 116 -13.78 -2.05 13.67
N LEU A 117 -14.36 -3.13 13.15
CA LEU A 117 -14.32 -4.46 13.72
C LEU A 117 -13.46 -5.40 12.85
N ILE A 118 -12.40 -5.91 13.44
CA ILE A 118 -11.38 -6.72 12.75
C ILE A 118 -11.22 -8.14 13.33
N GLY A 119 -12.21 -8.60 14.12
CA GLY A 119 -12.22 -9.92 14.73
C GLY A 119 -11.64 -9.95 16.14
N TYR A 120 -11.05 -8.87 16.64
CA TYR A 120 -10.54 -8.74 18.01
C TYR A 120 -10.47 -7.26 18.44
N ASP A 121 -10.49 -7.05 19.76
CA ASP A 121 -10.33 -5.74 20.38
C ASP A 121 -8.86 -5.42 20.71
N ALA A 122 -8.63 -4.24 21.32
CA ALA A 122 -7.29 -3.78 21.73
C ALA A 122 -6.58 -4.70 22.73
N THR A 123 -7.31 -5.57 23.41
CA THR A 123 -6.78 -6.56 24.37
C THR A 123 -6.59 -7.94 23.78
N GLY A 124 -6.96 -8.14 22.50
CA GLY A 124 -6.89 -9.42 21.80
C GLY A 124 -8.09 -10.33 22.04
N ARG A 125 -9.19 -9.83 22.64
CA ARG A 125 -10.43 -10.61 22.80
C ARG A 125 -11.18 -10.66 21.49
N GLU A 126 -11.77 -11.82 21.18
CA GLU A 126 -12.56 -12.00 19.97
C GLU A 126 -13.76 -11.04 19.91
N THR A 127 -14.00 -10.50 18.73
CA THR A 127 -15.13 -9.64 18.38
C THR A 127 -15.67 -10.02 17.01
N ALA A 128 -16.74 -9.38 16.56
CA ALA A 128 -17.18 -9.48 15.17
C ALA A 128 -16.09 -8.98 14.21
N SER A 129 -16.17 -9.40 12.96
CA SER A 129 -15.28 -8.95 11.87
C SER A 129 -16.10 -8.43 10.70
N GLN A 130 -15.64 -7.33 10.10
CA GLN A 130 -16.23 -6.75 8.90
C GLN A 130 -15.49 -7.17 7.62
N PHE A 131 -14.48 -8.03 7.72
CA PHE A 131 -13.69 -8.39 6.53
C PHE A 131 -14.50 -9.12 5.46
N ASP A 132 -15.44 -9.99 5.85
CA ASP A 132 -16.29 -10.68 4.87
C ASP A 132 -17.17 -9.69 4.08
N GLU A 133 -17.73 -8.68 4.76
CA GLU A 133 -18.48 -7.60 4.11
C GLU A 133 -17.59 -6.78 3.16
N ILE A 134 -16.35 -6.49 3.55
CA ILE A 134 -15.38 -5.76 2.71
C ILE A 134 -15.02 -6.57 1.47
N VAL A 135 -14.82 -7.88 1.60
CA VAL A 135 -14.56 -8.76 0.45
C VAL A 135 -15.72 -8.74 -0.53
N GLN A 136 -16.96 -8.90 -0.04
CA GLN A 136 -18.15 -8.86 -0.89
C GLN A 136 -18.25 -7.50 -1.63
N LYS A 137 -18.07 -6.39 -0.93
CA LYS A 137 -18.09 -5.05 -1.55
C LYS A 137 -16.97 -4.83 -2.56
N TYR A 138 -15.81 -5.44 -2.33
CA TYR A 138 -14.72 -5.38 -3.29
C TYR A 138 -15.02 -6.18 -4.56
N GLU A 139 -15.66 -7.33 -4.44
CA GLU A 139 -16.11 -8.12 -5.58
C GLU A 139 -17.15 -7.35 -6.42
N GLU A 140 -18.16 -6.74 -5.76
CA GLU A 140 -19.14 -5.87 -6.41
C GLU A 140 -18.44 -4.68 -7.12
N PHE A 141 -17.49 -4.03 -6.45
CA PHE A 141 -16.70 -2.95 -7.04
C PHE A 141 -15.93 -3.39 -8.30
N GLN A 142 -15.36 -4.61 -8.30
CA GLN A 142 -14.65 -5.13 -9.47
C GLN A 142 -15.60 -5.41 -10.64
N GLU A 143 -16.82 -5.87 -10.39
CA GLU A 143 -17.85 -6.08 -11.41
C GLU A 143 -18.30 -4.75 -12.02
N ASP A 144 -18.54 -3.73 -11.21
CA ASP A 144 -18.94 -2.39 -11.68
C ASP A 144 -17.84 -1.65 -12.45
N ALA A 145 -16.57 -1.90 -12.11
CA ALA A 145 -15.44 -1.29 -12.79
C ALA A 145 -15.16 -1.92 -14.18
N HIS A 146 -15.69 -3.10 -14.47
CA HIS A 146 -15.49 -3.82 -15.73
C HIS A 146 -16.35 -3.35 -16.91
N PRO A 147 -17.56 -2.76 -16.77
CA PRO A 147 -18.41 -2.35 -17.90
C PRO A 147 -17.82 -1.22 -18.76
N PHE A 148 -16.80 -0.53 -18.28
CA PHE A 148 -16.20 0.62 -18.99
C PHE A 148 -14.97 0.28 -19.84
N PHE A 149 -14.57 -0.99 -19.90
CA PHE A 149 -13.44 -1.47 -20.71
C PHE A 149 -13.89 -2.52 -21.74
N VAL A 150 -14.85 -2.16 -22.57
CA VAL A 150 -15.15 -2.89 -23.82
C VAL A 150 -14.67 -2.07 -24.99
#